data_f6aafb05466544c8155cd679df6a4fc8
#
_entry.id   f6aafb05466544c8155cd679df6a4fc8
#
_cell.length_a   1.000
_cell.length_b   1.000
_cell.length_c   1.000
_cell.angle_alpha   90.00
_cell.angle_beta   90.00
_cell.angle_gamma   90.00
#
_symmetry.space_group_name_H-M   'P 1'
#
loop_
_entity.id
_entity.type
_entity.pdbx_description
1 polymer ?
#
loop_
_entity_poly.entity_id
_entity_poly.type
_entity_poly.pdbx_seq_one_letter_code
_entity_poly.pdbx_strand_id
1 'polypeptide(L)'
;MELNDFLAHLNSGQAVTGGSELHQFMHKVSNEAMKITAILNEGYHTPEEIRDLFSELIGKPVDDSFGLFPPFYSDCGKNITVGKNVFINSG
;
A
#
# COMPACT_ATOMS: atom_id res chain seq x y z
N MET A 1 -10.11 12.85 -9.55
CA MET A 1 -8.79 12.33 -9.95
C MET A 1 -8.81 10.81 -9.92
N GLU A 2 -8.28 10.20 -10.95
CA GLU A 2 -8.15 8.75 -11.01
C GLU A 2 -6.86 8.29 -10.35
N LEU A 3 -6.84 7.06 -9.84
CA LEU A 3 -5.65 6.52 -9.18
C LEU A 3 -4.43 6.51 -10.11
N ASN A 4 -4.63 6.13 -11.37
CA ASN A 4 -3.53 6.07 -12.34
C ASN A 4 -2.91 7.45 -12.59
N ASP A 5 -3.72 8.49 -12.61
CA ASP A 5 -3.24 9.87 -12.76
C ASP A 5 -2.42 10.29 -11.55
N PHE A 6 -2.88 9.91 -10.37
CA PHE A 6 -2.17 10.19 -9.11
C PHE A 6 -0.81 9.50 -9.10
N LEU A 7 -0.76 8.20 -9.43
CA LEU A 7 0.51 7.45 -9.46
C LEU A 7 1.47 7.99 -10.51
N ALA A 8 0.95 8.39 -11.68
CA ALA A 8 1.77 8.98 -12.74
C ALA A 8 2.39 10.30 -12.25
N HIS A 9 1.64 11.12 -11.52
CA HIS A 9 2.15 12.37 -10.98
C HIS A 9 3.27 12.12 -9.96
N LEU A 10 3.08 11.17 -9.03
CA LEU A 10 4.10 10.80 -8.06
C LEU A 10 5.37 10.29 -8.75
N ASN A 11 5.20 9.45 -9.78
CA ASN A 11 6.32 8.86 -10.50
C ASN A 11 7.05 9.88 -11.37
N SER A 12 6.41 11.02 -11.69
CA SER A 12 7.04 12.11 -12.44
C SER A 12 7.99 12.95 -11.59
N GLY A 13 7.93 12.79 -10.27
CA GLY A 13 8.76 13.55 -9.34
C GLY A 13 8.28 14.97 -9.08
N GLN A 14 7.09 15.33 -9.52
CA GLN A 14 6.54 16.67 -9.27
C GLN A 14 6.05 16.79 -7.83
N ALA A 15 6.25 17.98 -7.27
CA ALA A 15 5.81 18.26 -5.90
C ALA A 15 4.29 18.36 -5.82
N VAL A 16 3.74 17.92 -4.68
CA VAL A 16 2.32 18.05 -4.38
C VAL A 16 2.10 19.34 -3.58
N THR A 17 1.26 20.23 -4.11
CA THR A 17 0.94 21.50 -3.43
C THR A 17 -0.25 21.34 -2.50
N GLY A 18 -0.19 22.00 -1.33
CA GLY A 18 -1.28 21.97 -0.36
C GLY A 18 -2.57 22.57 -0.92
N GLY A 19 -3.72 21.96 -0.62
CA GLY A 19 -5.04 22.41 -1.05
C GLY A 19 -5.40 22.04 -2.48
N SER A 20 -4.50 21.41 -3.25
CA SER A 20 -4.78 20.96 -4.61
C SER A 20 -5.62 19.68 -4.60
N GLU A 21 -6.26 19.38 -5.74
CA GLU A 21 -6.95 18.10 -5.93
C GLU A 21 -6.02 16.92 -5.69
N LEU A 22 -4.78 17.02 -6.15
CA LEU A 22 -3.76 16.00 -5.94
C LEU A 22 -3.48 15.79 -4.45
N HIS A 23 -3.36 16.88 -3.68
CA HIS A 23 -3.13 16.83 -2.24
C HIS A 23 -4.29 16.14 -1.53
N GLN A 24 -5.53 16.48 -1.89
CA GLN A 24 -6.73 15.86 -1.31
C GLN A 24 -6.80 14.37 -1.64
N PHE A 25 -6.45 14.00 -2.86
CA PHE A 25 -6.41 12.60 -3.28
C PHE A 25 -5.33 11.82 -2.52
N MET A 26 -4.17 12.44 -2.30
CA MET A 26 -3.09 11.85 -1.51
C MET A 26 -3.55 11.54 -0.09
N HIS A 27 -4.27 12.45 0.56
CA HIS A 27 -4.83 12.21 1.89
C HIS A 27 -5.82 11.06 1.91
N LYS A 28 -6.65 10.95 0.87
CA LYS A 28 -7.62 9.87 0.76
C LYS A 28 -6.93 8.51 0.67
N VAL A 29 -5.96 8.35 -0.21
CA VAL A 29 -5.27 7.07 -0.36
C VAL A 29 -4.39 6.73 0.84
N SER A 30 -3.82 7.75 1.49
CA SER A 30 -3.05 7.55 2.72
C SER A 30 -3.93 7.07 3.87
N ASN A 31 -5.14 7.62 3.99
CA ASN A 31 -6.09 7.16 4.99
C ASN A 31 -6.51 5.71 4.76
N GLU A 32 -6.74 5.34 3.51
CA GLU A 32 -7.07 3.94 3.16
C GLU A 32 -5.92 3.01 3.52
N ALA A 33 -4.68 3.41 3.21
CA ALA A 33 -3.49 2.63 3.55
C ALA A 33 -3.34 2.46 5.06
N MET A 34 -3.58 3.52 5.83
CA MET A 34 -3.49 3.47 7.29
C MET A 34 -4.54 2.53 7.90
N LYS A 35 -5.74 2.47 7.34
CA LYS A 35 -6.77 1.54 7.80
C LYS A 35 -6.33 0.10 7.60
N ILE A 36 -5.76 -0.20 6.45
CA ILE A 36 -5.31 -1.56 6.12
C ILE A 36 -4.09 -1.94 6.96
N THR A 37 -3.09 -1.07 7.07
CA THR A 37 -1.90 -1.36 7.87
C THR A 37 -2.22 -1.46 9.35
N ALA A 38 -3.20 -0.71 9.85
CA ALA A 38 -3.66 -0.84 11.24
C ALA A 38 -4.19 -2.25 11.51
N ILE A 39 -4.98 -2.81 10.58
CA ILE A 39 -5.48 -4.18 10.70
C ILE A 39 -4.33 -5.17 10.59
N LEU A 40 -3.46 -5.00 9.60
CA LEU A 40 -2.33 -5.89 9.35
C LEU A 40 -1.40 -5.98 10.56
N ASN A 41 -1.16 -4.86 11.23
CA ASN A 41 -0.19 -4.76 12.33
C ASN A 41 -0.78 -5.10 13.69
N GLU A 42 -2.09 -5.34 13.78
CA GLU A 42 -2.78 -5.65 15.04
C GLU A 42 -3.02 -7.13 15.17
N GLY A 43 -2.42 -7.73 16.20
CA GLY A 43 -2.63 -9.14 16.52
C GLY A 43 -2.01 -10.09 15.49
N TYR A 44 -2.35 -11.35 15.64
CA TYR A 44 -1.84 -12.40 14.75
C TYR A 44 -2.73 -12.55 13.52
N HIS A 45 -2.11 -12.74 12.36
CA HIS A 45 -2.79 -13.10 11.13
C HIS A 45 -2.12 -14.30 10.49
N THR A 46 -2.92 -15.16 9.85
CA THR A 46 -2.37 -16.27 9.08
C THR A 46 -1.64 -15.74 7.84
N PRO A 47 -0.71 -16.52 7.26
CA PRO A 47 -0.06 -16.10 6.01
C PRO A 47 -1.04 -15.74 4.90
N GLU A 48 -2.16 -16.45 4.79
CA GLU A 48 -3.20 -16.16 3.80
C GLU A 48 -3.86 -14.80 4.07
N GLU A 49 -4.21 -14.52 5.33
CA GLU A 49 -4.79 -13.23 5.72
C GLU A 49 -3.83 -12.08 5.43
N ILE A 50 -2.54 -12.28 5.69
CA ILE A 50 -1.51 -11.29 5.39
C ILE A 50 -1.44 -11.01 3.90
N ARG A 51 -1.47 -12.03 3.06
CA ARG A 51 -1.47 -11.86 1.61
C ARG A 51 -2.70 -11.10 1.13
N ASP A 52 -3.87 -11.41 1.68
CA ASP A 52 -5.12 -10.74 1.32
C ASP A 52 -5.08 -9.27 1.72
N LEU A 53 -4.61 -8.96 2.92
CA LEU A 53 -4.48 -7.57 3.39
C LEU A 53 -3.46 -6.79 2.56
N PHE A 54 -2.33 -7.41 2.25
CA PHE A 54 -1.29 -6.76 1.45
C PHE A 54 -1.77 -6.52 0.02
N SER A 55 -2.49 -7.49 -0.56
CA SER A 55 -3.11 -7.33 -1.88
C SER A 55 -4.08 -6.15 -1.90
N GLU A 56 -4.89 -6.01 -0.87
CA GLU A 56 -5.80 -4.88 -0.73
C GLU A 56 -5.04 -3.56 -0.61
N LEU A 57 -3.95 -3.55 0.16
CA LEU A 57 -3.13 -2.35 0.35
C LEU A 57 -2.53 -1.86 -0.96
N ILE A 58 -1.94 -2.75 -1.75
CA ILE A 58 -1.28 -2.36 -3.00
C ILE A 58 -2.25 -2.29 -4.19
N GLY A 59 -3.48 -2.79 -4.04
CA GLY A 59 -4.50 -2.79 -5.09
C GLY A 59 -4.21 -3.73 -6.25
N LYS A 60 -3.43 -4.78 -6.01
CA LYS A 60 -2.99 -5.75 -7.01
C LYS A 60 -2.96 -7.14 -6.41
N PRO A 61 -3.16 -8.20 -7.22
CA PRO A 61 -2.99 -9.56 -6.71
C PRO A 61 -1.56 -9.81 -6.23
N VAL A 62 -1.43 -10.68 -5.25
CA VAL A 62 -0.14 -11.07 -4.67
C VAL A 62 0.03 -12.57 -4.87
N ASP A 63 1.22 -12.96 -5.33
CA ASP A 63 1.52 -14.39 -5.54
C ASP A 63 1.46 -15.17 -4.23
N ASP A 64 1.05 -16.44 -4.31
CA ASP A 64 0.92 -17.30 -3.14
C ASP A 64 2.25 -17.52 -2.39
N SER A 65 3.37 -17.27 -3.07
CA SER A 65 4.71 -17.38 -2.47
C SER A 65 5.10 -16.15 -1.64
N PHE A 66 4.28 -15.08 -1.68
CA PHE A 66 4.58 -13.86 -0.93
C PHE A 66 4.44 -14.11 0.57
N GLY A 67 5.38 -13.59 1.33
CA GLY A 67 5.33 -13.61 2.79
C GLY A 67 5.75 -12.27 3.37
N LEU A 68 5.22 -11.98 4.56
CA LEU A 68 5.52 -10.73 5.25
C LEU A 68 5.39 -10.95 6.76
N PHE A 69 6.35 -10.45 7.51
CA PHE A 69 6.26 -10.37 8.98
C PHE A 69 5.89 -8.96 9.38
N PRO A 70 4.68 -8.71 9.90
CA PRO A 70 4.32 -7.39 10.42
C PRO A 70 5.23 -6.99 11.60
N PRO A 71 5.38 -5.69 11.90
CA PRO A 71 4.60 -4.59 11.32
C PRO A 71 5.11 -4.11 9.97
N PHE A 72 4.20 -3.56 9.17
CA PHE A 72 4.50 -2.96 7.87
C PHE A 72 3.76 -1.63 7.76
N TYR A 73 4.43 -0.62 7.25
CA TYR A 73 3.86 0.73 7.11
C TYR A 73 4.06 1.24 5.69
N SER A 74 3.05 1.97 5.20
CA SER A 74 3.11 2.59 3.88
C SER A 74 2.17 3.79 3.84
N ASP A 75 2.57 4.83 3.12
CA ASP A 75 1.74 6.02 2.95
C ASP A 75 0.60 5.80 1.96
N CYS A 76 0.81 4.99 0.95
CA CYS A 76 -0.16 4.76 -0.12
C CYS A 76 -0.32 3.27 -0.44
N GLY A 77 0.77 2.58 -0.71
CA GLY A 77 0.78 1.16 -1.07
C GLY A 77 0.47 0.88 -2.53
N LYS A 78 -0.34 1.71 -3.19
CA LYS A 78 -0.78 1.46 -4.57
C LYS A 78 0.35 1.52 -5.60
N ASN A 79 1.50 2.09 -5.24
CA ASN A 79 2.68 2.18 -6.07
C ASN A 79 3.62 0.98 -5.89
N ILE A 80 3.24 0.02 -5.06
CA ILE A 80 4.03 -1.17 -4.77
C ILE A 80 3.64 -2.29 -5.73
N THR A 81 4.63 -2.99 -6.26
CA THR A 81 4.42 -4.21 -7.05
C THR A 81 5.37 -5.28 -6.53
N VAL A 82 4.86 -6.50 -6.32
CA VAL A 82 5.68 -7.62 -5.87
C VAL A 82 5.62 -8.77 -6.88
N GLY A 83 6.74 -9.46 -7.04
CA GLY A 83 6.82 -10.64 -7.88
C GLY A 83 6.63 -11.92 -7.08
N LYS A 84 7.21 -13.02 -7.60
CA LYS A 84 7.18 -14.32 -6.93
C LYS A 84 8.30 -14.44 -5.91
N ASN A 85 8.09 -15.24 -4.88
CA ASN A 85 9.10 -15.56 -3.87
C ASN A 85 9.64 -14.33 -3.14
N VAL A 86 8.77 -13.31 -2.97
CA VAL A 86 9.13 -12.10 -2.22
C VAL A 86 8.77 -12.32 -0.76
N PHE A 87 9.70 -11.98 0.13
CA PHE A 87 9.47 -12.00 1.56
C PHE A 87 9.92 -10.68 2.17
N ILE A 88 9.04 -10.04 2.94
CA ILE A 88 9.36 -8.79 3.63
C ILE A 88 9.47 -9.08 5.11
N ASN A 89 10.64 -8.78 5.68
CA ASN A 89 10.91 -8.96 7.10
C ASN A 89 10.52 -7.70 7.88
N SER A 90 10.16 -7.86 9.16
CA SER A 90 9.80 -6.73 10.01
C SER A 90 11.03 -5.89 10.36
N GLY A 91 10.80 -4.60 10.49
CA GLY A 91 11.84 -3.65 10.85
C GLY A 91 12.42 -2.92 9.66
#